data_e164bf72ace4a0167d3594fe4ad2d993
#
_entry.id   e164bf72ace4a0167d3594fe4ad2d993
#
_cell.length_a   1.000
_cell.length_b   1.000
_cell.length_c   1.000
_cell.angle_alpha   90.00
_cell.angle_beta   90.00
_cell.angle_gamma   90.00
#
_symmetry.space_group_name_H-M   'P 1'
#
loop_
_entity.id
_entity.type
_entity.pdbx_description
1 polymer ?
#
loop_
_entity_poly.entity_id
_entity_poly.type
_entity_poly.pdbx_seq_one_letter_code
_entity_poly.pdbx_strand_id
1 'polypeptide(L)'
;ACGPGTAGLREGTGSDWQPIAVRATPADGAIVASSRSHGDRAKIEELLAGMNIRDHVTAGSSLKFCLLAEGAADVYPRYGPTSEWDTAAGHAVLTGAGGSVRKFDETELEYGKAGWRNPEFIARGAQ
;
A
#
# COMPACT_ATOMS: atom_id res chain seq x y z
N ALA A 1 -10.68 7.68 6.51
CA ALA A 1 -10.13 8.59 7.52
C ALA A 1 -9.11 7.87 8.39
N CYS A 2 -8.20 8.60 8.96
CA CYS A 2 -7.23 8.07 9.91
C CYS A 2 -6.88 9.12 10.97
N GLY A 3 -6.34 8.63 12.08
CA GLY A 3 -5.74 9.42 13.13
C GLY A 3 -4.54 8.66 13.68
N PRO A 4 -3.83 9.17 14.69
CA PRO A 4 -2.68 8.46 15.24
C PRO A 4 -3.05 7.04 15.69
N GLY A 5 -2.48 6.03 15.01
CA GLY A 5 -2.70 4.62 15.30
C GLY A 5 -4.07 4.06 14.95
N THR A 6 -4.89 4.80 14.18
CA THR A 6 -6.23 4.34 13.79
C THR A 6 -6.56 4.68 12.36
N ALA A 7 -7.36 3.83 11.71
CA ALA A 7 -7.95 4.09 10.41
C ALA A 7 -9.40 3.60 10.39
N GLY A 8 -10.22 4.23 9.56
CA GLY A 8 -11.63 3.89 9.45
C GLY A 8 -12.13 4.00 8.01
N LEU A 9 -13.13 3.20 7.70
CA LEU A 9 -13.84 3.19 6.44
C LEU A 9 -15.29 3.62 6.66
N ARG A 10 -15.82 4.38 5.70
CA ARG A 10 -17.22 4.74 5.66
C ARG A 10 -17.73 4.62 4.22
N GLU A 11 -18.84 3.97 4.05
CA GLU A 11 -19.51 3.89 2.76
C GLU A 11 -20.54 5.02 2.64
N GLY A 12 -20.35 5.88 1.64
CA GLY A 12 -21.18 7.05 1.44
C GLY A 12 -21.07 8.10 2.55
N THR A 13 -21.98 9.05 2.58
CA THR A 13 -21.94 10.19 3.51
C THR A 13 -22.84 10.01 4.73
N GLY A 14 -23.73 9.04 4.73
CA GLY A 14 -24.68 8.79 5.81
C GLY A 14 -24.34 7.64 6.75
N SER A 15 -23.23 6.94 6.50
CA SER A 15 -22.83 5.80 7.31
C SER A 15 -21.84 6.21 8.41
N ASP A 16 -21.83 5.45 9.50
CA ASP A 16 -20.82 5.60 10.54
C ASP A 16 -19.46 5.09 10.07
N TRP A 17 -18.39 5.62 10.65
CA TRP A 17 -17.05 5.14 10.42
C TRP A 17 -16.87 3.76 11.05
N GLN A 18 -16.39 2.81 10.25
CA GLN A 18 -16.03 1.47 10.72
C GLN A 18 -14.51 1.39 10.84
N PRO A 19 -13.97 0.87 11.94
CA PRO A 19 -12.53 0.66 12.06
C PRO A 19 -12.05 -0.35 11.01
N ILE A 20 -10.89 -0.07 10.41
CA ILE A 20 -10.22 -0.99 9.50
C ILE A 20 -8.83 -1.29 10.01
N ALA A 21 -8.32 -2.46 9.65
CA ALA A 21 -6.97 -2.86 9.96
C ALA A 21 -6.41 -3.73 8.83
N VAL A 22 -5.09 -3.67 8.68
CA VAL A 22 -4.39 -4.60 7.78
C VAL A 22 -4.56 -6.03 8.29
N ARG A 23 -4.44 -6.99 7.37
CA ARG A 23 -4.47 -8.41 7.73
C ARG A 23 -3.05 -9.00 7.67
N ALA A 24 -2.83 -10.08 8.40
CA ALA A 24 -1.66 -10.91 8.18
C ALA A 24 -1.75 -11.58 6.80
N THR A 25 -0.63 -11.71 6.12
CA THR A 25 -0.60 -12.39 4.81
C THR A 25 -1.11 -13.82 4.97
N PRO A 26 -2.15 -14.21 4.20
CA PRO A 26 -2.70 -15.55 4.31
C PRO A 26 -1.67 -16.64 3.95
N ALA A 27 -1.77 -17.78 4.60
CA ALA A 27 -0.87 -18.91 4.35
C ALA A 27 -0.97 -19.46 2.92
N ASP A 28 -2.14 -19.30 2.28
CA ASP A 28 -2.36 -19.72 0.89
C ASP A 28 -1.86 -18.72 -0.14
N GLY A 29 -1.29 -17.61 0.29
CA GLY A 29 -0.62 -16.65 -0.55
C GLY A 29 -1.08 -15.21 -0.40
N ALA A 30 -0.22 -14.30 -0.80
CA ALA A 30 -0.45 -12.86 -0.78
C ALA A 30 -1.24 -12.38 -2.00
N ILE A 31 -2.04 -11.36 -1.82
CA ILE A 31 -2.63 -10.59 -2.92
C ILE A 31 -1.79 -9.35 -3.14
N VAL A 32 -1.26 -9.22 -4.36
CA VAL A 32 -0.40 -8.10 -4.76
C VAL A 32 -1.25 -7.03 -5.45
N ALA A 33 -1.22 -5.82 -4.92
CA ALA A 33 -1.80 -4.66 -5.61
C ALA A 33 -0.75 -4.02 -6.52
N SER A 34 -1.12 -3.69 -7.74
CA SER A 34 -0.23 -3.05 -8.70
C SER A 34 -0.97 -2.02 -9.54
N SER A 35 -0.23 -1.12 -10.17
CA SER A 35 -0.81 -0.20 -11.13
C SER A 35 -1.07 -0.92 -12.46
N ARG A 36 -1.91 -0.29 -13.30
CA ARG A 36 -2.29 -0.86 -14.60
C ARG A 36 -1.17 -0.86 -15.63
N SER A 37 -0.04 -0.24 -15.33
CA SER A 37 1.14 -0.24 -16.21
C SER A 37 1.77 -1.63 -16.22
N HIS A 38 1.97 -2.18 -17.41
CA HIS A 38 2.49 -3.54 -17.59
C HIS A 38 4.01 -3.63 -17.49
N GLY A 39 4.73 -2.50 -17.54
CA GLY A 39 6.20 -2.49 -17.62
C GLY A 39 6.91 -3.01 -16.38
N ASP A 40 6.26 -3.00 -15.24
CA ASP A 40 6.89 -3.33 -13.96
C ASP A 40 6.58 -4.74 -13.46
N ARG A 41 5.74 -5.49 -14.15
CA ARG A 41 5.29 -6.81 -13.68
C ARG A 41 6.43 -7.79 -13.45
N ALA A 42 7.36 -7.87 -14.39
CA ALA A 42 8.53 -8.76 -14.26
C ALA A 42 9.42 -8.35 -13.08
N LYS A 43 9.61 -7.06 -12.85
CA LYS A 43 10.35 -6.53 -11.70
C LYS A 43 9.66 -6.84 -10.39
N ILE A 44 8.34 -6.74 -10.36
CA ILE A 44 7.53 -7.08 -9.17
C ILE A 44 7.66 -8.57 -8.87
N GLU A 45 7.57 -9.41 -9.86
CA GLU A 45 7.73 -10.85 -9.70
C GLU A 45 9.13 -11.21 -9.17
N GLU A 46 10.17 -10.54 -9.67
CA GLU A 46 11.53 -10.70 -9.16
C GLU A 46 11.68 -10.24 -7.71
N LEU A 47 11.13 -9.06 -7.38
CA LEU A 47 11.17 -8.51 -6.03
C LEU A 47 10.49 -9.44 -5.02
N LEU A 48 9.38 -10.03 -5.42
CA LEU A 48 8.57 -10.89 -4.57
C LEU A 48 8.91 -12.38 -4.72
N ALA A 49 10.01 -12.69 -5.41
CA ALA A 49 10.50 -14.06 -5.53
C ALA A 49 10.70 -14.67 -4.14
N GLY A 50 10.18 -15.86 -3.95
CA GLY A 50 10.17 -16.51 -2.64
C GLY A 50 8.94 -16.23 -1.79
N MET A 51 8.12 -15.24 -2.16
CA MET A 51 6.81 -15.03 -1.56
C MET A 51 5.77 -15.84 -2.31
N ASN A 52 4.87 -16.50 -1.58
CA ASN A 52 3.74 -17.18 -2.19
C ASN A 52 2.69 -16.14 -2.61
N ILE A 53 2.46 -16.00 -3.91
CA ILE A 53 1.50 -15.04 -4.48
C ILE A 53 0.26 -15.81 -4.93
N ARG A 54 -0.87 -15.48 -4.35
CA ARG A 54 -2.16 -16.08 -4.69
C ARG A 54 -2.85 -15.36 -5.84
N ASP A 55 -2.80 -14.03 -5.88
CA ASP A 55 -3.52 -13.24 -6.86
C ASP A 55 -2.91 -11.85 -7.01
N HIS A 56 -3.29 -11.20 -8.10
CA HIS A 56 -2.94 -9.81 -8.40
C HIS A 56 -4.22 -9.00 -8.57
N VAL A 57 -4.26 -7.80 -7.98
CA VAL A 57 -5.33 -6.83 -8.21
C VAL A 57 -4.73 -5.55 -8.76
N THR A 58 -5.43 -4.92 -9.69
CA THR A 58 -5.02 -3.63 -10.25
C THR A 58 -5.98 -2.55 -9.79
N ALA A 59 -5.43 -1.41 -9.41
CA ALA A 59 -6.21 -0.25 -9.03
C ALA A 59 -5.44 1.01 -9.38
N GLY A 60 -6.17 2.09 -9.61
CA GLY A 60 -5.55 3.39 -9.88
C GLY A 60 -5.10 4.09 -8.62
N SER A 61 -4.09 4.92 -8.74
CA SER A 61 -3.70 5.92 -7.76
C SER A 61 -3.53 5.39 -6.32
N SER A 62 -3.91 6.20 -5.36
CA SER A 62 -3.78 5.90 -3.92
C SER A 62 -4.75 4.83 -3.39
N LEU A 63 -5.70 4.38 -4.21
CA LEU A 63 -6.63 3.31 -3.81
C LEU A 63 -5.90 2.03 -3.38
N LYS A 64 -4.73 1.76 -3.94
CA LYS A 64 -3.91 0.60 -3.57
C LYS A 64 -3.52 0.58 -2.09
N PHE A 65 -3.22 1.75 -1.51
CA PHE A 65 -2.98 1.84 -0.06
C PHE A 65 -4.23 1.49 0.75
N CYS A 66 -5.39 1.92 0.26
CA CYS A 66 -6.67 1.62 0.92
C CYS A 66 -6.99 0.12 0.87
N LEU A 67 -6.68 -0.56 -0.23
CA LEU A 67 -6.85 -2.01 -0.32
C LEU A 67 -6.03 -2.76 0.74
N LEU A 68 -4.80 -2.32 0.97
CA LEU A 68 -3.99 -2.90 2.06
C LEU A 68 -4.55 -2.54 3.43
N ALA A 69 -4.96 -1.29 3.62
CA ALA A 69 -5.47 -0.81 4.90
C ALA A 69 -6.74 -1.53 5.36
N GLU A 70 -7.61 -1.92 4.43
CA GLU A 70 -8.83 -2.66 4.74
C GLU A 70 -8.67 -4.18 4.71
N GLY A 71 -7.46 -4.68 4.45
CA GLY A 71 -7.18 -6.11 4.41
C GLY A 71 -7.62 -6.82 3.13
N ALA A 72 -7.87 -6.08 2.04
CA ALA A 72 -8.24 -6.65 0.75
C ALA A 72 -7.02 -7.02 -0.12
N ALA A 73 -5.84 -6.48 0.19
CA ALA A 73 -4.57 -6.84 -0.43
C ALA A 73 -3.46 -6.83 0.63
N ASP A 74 -2.32 -7.37 0.29
CA ASP A 74 -1.25 -7.62 1.26
C ASP A 74 0.01 -6.82 0.99
N VAL A 75 0.33 -6.56 -0.27
CA VAL A 75 1.56 -5.87 -0.67
C VAL A 75 1.33 -5.04 -1.92
N TYR A 76 1.96 -3.86 -1.95
CA TYR A 76 1.95 -2.96 -3.09
C TYR A 76 3.35 -2.41 -3.32
N PRO A 77 4.12 -3.01 -4.24
CA PRO A 77 5.39 -2.47 -4.68
C PRO A 77 5.20 -1.44 -5.78
N ARG A 78 6.01 -0.39 -5.77
CA ARG A 78 5.96 0.67 -6.77
C ARG A 78 7.35 0.98 -7.32
N TYR A 79 7.55 0.71 -8.59
CA TYR A 79 8.77 1.04 -9.34
C TYR A 79 8.67 2.35 -10.10
N GLY A 80 7.50 2.65 -10.64
CA GLY A 80 7.28 3.86 -11.42
C GLY A 80 7.36 5.13 -10.58
N PRO A 81 7.64 6.28 -11.20
CA PRO A 81 7.78 7.53 -10.47
C PRO A 81 6.47 7.95 -9.81
N THR A 82 6.58 8.46 -8.59
CA THR A 82 5.47 9.08 -7.85
C THR A 82 5.97 10.36 -7.19
N SER A 83 5.04 11.23 -6.88
CA SER A 83 5.31 12.44 -6.11
C SER A 83 4.75 12.28 -4.69
N GLU A 84 5.23 13.10 -3.77
CA GLU A 84 4.82 13.01 -2.37
C GLU A 84 3.31 13.15 -2.18
N TRP A 85 2.64 13.97 -3.00
CA TRP A 85 1.18 14.12 -2.96
C TRP A 85 0.41 12.90 -3.47
N ASP A 86 1.06 11.99 -4.20
CA ASP A 86 0.46 10.72 -4.62
C ASP A 86 0.40 9.70 -3.48
N THR A 87 1.24 9.85 -2.47
CA THR A 87 1.44 8.82 -1.43
C THR A 87 1.08 9.27 -0.03
N ALA A 88 1.16 10.56 0.28
CA ALA A 88 1.06 11.06 1.66
C ALA A 88 -0.23 10.61 2.38
N ALA A 89 -1.39 10.83 1.76
CA ALA A 89 -2.67 10.46 2.37
C ALA A 89 -2.83 8.95 2.52
N GLY A 90 -2.52 8.19 1.46
CA GLY A 90 -2.59 6.73 1.48
C GLY A 90 -1.61 6.11 2.48
N HIS A 91 -0.40 6.66 2.58
CA HIS A 91 0.59 6.25 3.56
C HIS A 91 0.07 6.45 4.99
N ALA A 92 -0.52 7.60 5.27
CA ALA A 92 -1.10 7.88 6.59
C ALA A 92 -2.24 6.91 6.94
N VAL A 93 -3.15 6.64 5.99
CA VAL A 93 -4.25 5.69 6.19
C VAL A 93 -3.70 4.28 6.45
N LEU A 94 -2.74 3.83 5.66
CA LEU A 94 -2.15 2.50 5.81
C LEU A 94 -1.42 2.36 7.15
N THR A 95 -0.64 3.35 7.55
CA THR A 95 0.04 3.36 8.86
C THR A 95 -0.97 3.33 10.00
N GLY A 96 -2.05 4.11 9.90
CA GLY A 96 -3.13 4.10 10.88
C GLY A 96 -3.83 2.76 10.99
N ALA A 97 -3.86 1.97 9.92
CA ALA A 97 -4.41 0.61 9.91
C ALA A 97 -3.42 -0.47 10.36
N GLY A 98 -2.18 -0.11 10.66
CA GLY A 98 -1.14 -1.03 11.14
C GLY A 98 -0.16 -1.51 10.07
N GLY A 99 -0.25 -0.97 8.85
CA GLY A 99 0.69 -1.29 7.78
C GLY A 99 1.90 -0.37 7.73
N SER A 100 2.69 -0.51 6.68
CA SER A 100 3.91 0.27 6.49
C SER A 100 4.15 0.62 5.03
N VAL A 101 4.88 1.71 4.80
CA VAL A 101 5.40 2.08 3.48
C VAL A 101 6.89 2.36 3.65
N ARG A 102 7.71 1.58 2.96
CA ARG A 102 9.17 1.67 3.08
C ARG A 102 9.83 1.72 1.72
N LYS A 103 10.99 2.35 1.67
CA LYS A 103 11.87 2.27 0.51
C LYS A 103 12.42 0.84 0.38
N PHE A 104 13.02 0.52 -0.75
CA PHE A 104 13.57 -0.83 -0.97
C PHE A 104 14.74 -1.18 -0.04
N ASP A 105 15.38 -0.19 0.57
CA ASP A 105 16.39 -0.39 1.60
C ASP A 105 15.81 -0.60 3.03
N GLU A 106 14.49 -0.78 3.12
CA GLU A 106 13.72 -0.98 4.35
C GLU A 106 13.66 0.23 5.29
N THR A 107 14.14 1.40 4.85
CA THR A 107 13.95 2.65 5.60
C THR A 107 12.60 3.29 5.28
N GLU A 108 12.09 4.10 6.19
CA GLU A 108 10.79 4.76 6.02
C GLU A 108 10.79 5.74 4.83
N LEU A 109 9.65 5.84 4.15
CA LEU A 109 9.45 6.83 3.11
C LEU A 109 9.31 8.21 3.75
N GLU A 110 10.15 9.14 3.34
CA GLU A 110 10.23 10.48 3.92
C GLU A 110 9.49 11.51 3.06
N TYR A 111 9.08 12.61 3.70
CA TYR A 111 8.36 13.71 3.07
C TYR A 111 9.10 15.04 3.28
N GLY A 112 8.87 16.01 2.40
CA GLY A 112 9.56 17.28 2.42
C GLY A 112 10.89 17.27 1.66
N LYS A 113 11.04 16.33 0.73
CA LYS A 113 12.24 16.21 -0.10
C LYS A 113 12.30 17.30 -1.17
N ALA A 114 13.51 17.69 -1.55
CA ALA A 114 13.72 18.55 -2.70
C ALA A 114 13.13 17.89 -3.96
N GLY A 115 12.32 18.65 -4.74
CA GLY A 115 11.67 18.15 -5.95
C GLY A 115 10.43 17.29 -5.73
N TRP A 116 10.07 16.96 -4.49
CA TRP A 116 8.85 16.26 -4.10
C TRP A 116 8.69 14.88 -4.74
N ARG A 117 9.75 14.27 -5.23
CA ARG A 117 9.74 12.95 -5.86
C ARG A 117 10.02 11.86 -4.85
N ASN A 118 9.23 10.78 -4.94
CA ASN A 118 9.46 9.59 -4.15
C ASN A 118 10.44 8.63 -4.83
N PRO A 119 11.30 7.96 -4.07
CA PRO A 119 12.00 6.77 -4.56
C PRO A 119 11.01 5.60 -4.71
N GLU A 120 11.50 4.52 -5.27
CA GLU A 120 10.76 3.25 -5.29
C GLU A 120 10.44 2.80 -3.86
N PHE A 121 9.26 2.23 -3.69
CA PHE A 121 8.81 1.82 -2.35
C PHE A 121 8.00 0.53 -2.40
N ILE A 122 7.80 -0.03 -1.21
CA ILE A 122 6.92 -1.17 -1.01
C ILE A 122 6.01 -0.88 0.19
N ALA A 123 4.72 -0.94 -0.06
CA ALA A 123 3.70 -0.87 0.99
C ALA A 123 3.30 -2.29 1.40
N ARG A 124 3.14 -2.52 2.69
CA ARG A 124 2.78 -3.83 3.24
C ARG A 124 1.67 -3.70 4.25
N GLY A 125 0.83 -4.73 4.32
CA GLY A 125 -0.11 -4.92 5.42
C GLY A 125 0.62 -5.35 6.69
N ALA A 126 0.01 -6.23 7.49
CA ALA A 126 0.66 -6.76 8.68
C ALA A 126 1.86 -7.64 8.31
N GLN A 127 2.89 -7.55 9.11
CA GLN A 127 4.10 -8.35 8.97
C GLN A 127 4.11 -9.51 9.94
#